data_b926b087e68dae5edaa3539cf81609b6
#
_entry.id   b926b087e68dae5edaa3539cf81609b6
#
_cell.length_a   1.000
_cell.length_b   1.000
_cell.length_c   1.000
_cell.angle_alpha   90.00
_cell.angle_beta   90.00
_cell.angle_gamma   90.00
#
_symmetry.space_group_name_H-M   'P 1'
#
loop_
_entity.id
_entity.type
_entity.pdbx_description
1 polymer ?
#
loop_
_entity_poly.entity_id
_entity_poly.type
_entity_poly.pdbx_seq_one_letter_code
_entity_poly.pdbx_strand_id
1 'polypeptide(L)'
;MNFSHIITIARLELTQRLRSVGWYILLGVYAAVLLGVTVLAYAVYSWDDFGGAGVFSIVVNMVLLLVVLVSPTLSGNTINGDRDAATLAAIQVTAASTGDIMIGKLLAAVATGGAFLVVAIPFLAGSLVGGAADVSVLLVSLLVLIVEIIVVAAIGVGLSGLIARPLFSVATTYLVVAGLVIGTLITFALGGLAVRSEATSYSRPYDSAGNVDCERWDSYSYEVPRFDLVWWTLAANPFVVLADATPTEFSKGGNPIDLFGQIKLGVRMVQLSPLEQRWDECAQEDTSLTGREIIDSTVPSWFVGLGVQVVLAGSLFAGAWTRTRTPARRLPPGTRIA
;
A
#
# COMPACT_ATOMS: atom_id res chain seq x y z
N MET A 1 21.49 -23.22 3.04
CA MET A 1 20.74 -22.33 3.96
C MET A 1 20.45 -23.11 5.23
N ASN A 2 20.80 -22.55 6.39
CA ASN A 2 20.60 -23.19 7.69
C ASN A 2 19.64 -22.34 8.53
N PHE A 3 18.50 -22.90 8.92
CA PHE A 3 17.46 -22.21 9.68
C PHE A 3 17.96 -21.66 11.03
N SER A 4 18.87 -22.41 11.71
CA SER A 4 19.49 -21.95 12.96
C SER A 4 20.29 -20.67 12.78
N HIS A 5 21.06 -20.53 11.68
CA HIS A 5 21.83 -19.32 11.38
C HIS A 5 20.90 -18.14 11.11
N ILE A 6 19.83 -18.35 10.35
CA ILE A 6 18.82 -17.31 10.02
C ILE A 6 18.22 -16.75 11.32
N ILE A 7 17.74 -17.62 12.22
CA ILE A 7 17.13 -17.21 13.50
C ILE A 7 18.15 -16.51 14.40
N THR A 8 19.41 -16.98 14.42
CA THR A 8 20.46 -16.35 15.22
C THR A 8 20.74 -14.94 14.76
N ILE A 9 20.83 -14.71 13.45
CA ILE A 9 21.03 -13.36 12.87
C ILE A 9 19.83 -12.47 13.17
N ALA A 10 18.60 -12.97 12.97
CA ALA A 10 17.39 -12.21 13.27
C ALA A 10 17.31 -11.81 14.76
N ARG A 11 17.64 -12.74 15.69
CA ARG A 11 17.68 -12.46 17.13
C ARG A 11 18.72 -11.41 17.50
N LEU A 12 19.91 -11.47 16.88
CA LEU A 12 20.97 -10.50 17.12
C LEU A 12 20.52 -9.09 16.75
N GLU A 13 19.97 -8.91 15.56
CA GLU A 13 19.42 -7.63 15.08
C GLU A 13 18.31 -7.10 16.00
N LEU A 14 17.34 -7.95 16.37
CA LEU A 14 16.25 -7.58 17.25
C LEU A 14 16.76 -7.20 18.66
N THR A 15 17.74 -7.92 19.20
CA THR A 15 18.31 -7.62 20.51
C THR A 15 19.00 -6.25 20.52
N GLN A 16 19.69 -5.89 19.43
CA GLN A 16 20.31 -4.57 19.30
C GLN A 16 19.27 -3.47 19.31
N ARG A 17 18.15 -3.65 18.58
CA ARG A 17 17.04 -2.67 18.53
C ARG A 17 16.36 -2.52 19.89
N LEU A 18 16.06 -3.63 20.58
CA LEU A 18 15.42 -3.64 21.89
C LEU A 18 16.27 -2.99 23.00
N ARG A 19 17.58 -2.85 22.80
CA ARG A 19 18.45 -2.13 23.74
C ARG A 19 18.52 -0.63 23.49
N SER A 20 17.94 -0.14 22.40
CA SER A 20 17.95 1.27 22.04
C SER A 20 16.79 2.01 22.69
N VAL A 21 17.06 3.09 23.43
CA VAL A 21 16.03 3.97 23.99
C VAL A 21 15.20 4.62 22.86
N GLY A 22 15.82 4.95 21.72
CA GLY A 22 15.15 5.52 20.56
C GLY A 22 14.05 4.60 20.00
N TRP A 23 14.18 3.28 20.14
CA TRP A 23 13.17 2.32 19.77
C TRP A 23 11.88 2.49 20.57
N TYR A 24 11.97 2.63 21.88
CA TYR A 24 10.80 2.82 22.74
C TYR A 24 10.16 4.20 22.57
N ILE A 25 10.95 5.23 22.33
CA ILE A 25 10.44 6.57 21.97
C ILE A 25 9.64 6.49 20.68
N LEU A 26 10.16 5.81 19.65
CA LEU A 26 9.48 5.66 18.37
C LEU A 26 8.15 4.92 18.50
N LEU A 27 8.11 3.81 19.27
CA LEU A 27 6.87 3.08 19.57
C LEU A 27 5.89 3.94 20.37
N GLY A 28 6.36 4.75 21.33
CA GLY A 28 5.54 5.66 22.10
C GLY A 28 4.91 6.77 21.24
N VAL A 29 5.68 7.38 20.35
CA VAL A 29 5.17 8.37 19.39
C VAL A 29 4.15 7.73 18.46
N TYR A 30 4.44 6.54 17.94
CA TYR A 30 3.52 5.78 17.11
C TYR A 30 2.18 5.52 17.82
N ALA A 31 2.22 5.04 19.07
CA ALA A 31 1.03 4.81 19.87
C ALA A 31 0.24 6.11 20.14
N ALA A 32 0.93 7.21 20.41
CA ALA A 32 0.31 8.52 20.65
C ALA A 32 -0.41 9.04 19.39
N VAL A 33 0.19 8.87 18.21
CA VAL A 33 -0.44 9.25 16.94
C VAL A 33 -1.68 8.37 16.67
N LEU A 34 -1.57 7.05 16.87
CA LEU A 34 -2.73 6.15 16.72
C LEU A 34 -3.86 6.50 17.68
N LEU A 35 -3.53 6.82 18.94
CA LEU A 35 -4.52 7.26 19.92
C LEU A 35 -5.24 8.53 19.43
N GLY A 36 -4.49 9.54 19.01
CA GLY A 36 -5.04 10.79 18.50
C GLY A 36 -5.98 10.56 17.31
N VAL A 37 -5.55 9.76 16.33
CA VAL A 37 -6.37 9.42 15.16
C VAL A 37 -7.61 8.64 15.54
N THR A 38 -7.49 7.66 16.44
CA THR A 38 -8.64 6.86 16.90
C THR A 38 -9.69 7.75 17.59
N VAL A 39 -9.24 8.65 18.48
CA VAL A 39 -10.14 9.61 19.16
C VAL A 39 -10.82 10.55 18.16
N LEU A 40 -10.07 11.10 17.19
CA LEU A 40 -10.63 11.97 16.15
C LEU A 40 -11.60 11.22 15.23
N ALA A 41 -11.28 9.97 14.87
CA ALA A 41 -12.17 9.15 14.07
C ALA A 41 -13.49 8.89 14.79
N TYR A 42 -13.46 8.57 16.08
CA TYR A 42 -14.68 8.44 16.89
C TYR A 42 -15.45 9.75 16.97
N ALA A 43 -14.78 10.89 17.14
CA ALA A 43 -15.45 12.18 17.20
C ALA A 43 -16.19 12.54 15.88
N VAL A 44 -15.67 12.10 14.74
CA VAL A 44 -16.29 12.33 13.41
C VAL A 44 -17.43 11.34 13.16
N TYR A 45 -17.22 10.07 13.45
CA TYR A 45 -18.18 9.00 13.11
C TYR A 45 -19.18 8.66 14.22
N SER A 46 -19.08 9.29 15.41
CA SER A 46 -20.03 9.04 16.50
C SER A 46 -21.49 9.44 16.21
N TRP A 47 -21.70 10.19 15.15
CA TRP A 47 -23.00 10.70 14.72
C TRP A 47 -23.67 9.86 13.63
N ASP A 48 -22.94 8.87 13.06
CA ASP A 48 -23.41 8.03 11.97
C ASP A 48 -23.75 6.61 12.45
N ASP A 49 -24.81 6.02 11.88
CA ASP A 49 -25.23 4.63 12.17
C ASP A 49 -24.18 3.58 11.77
N PHE A 50 -23.16 3.96 10.97
CA PHE A 50 -22.08 3.10 10.46
C PHE A 50 -20.73 3.36 11.16
N GLY A 51 -20.74 4.02 12.31
CA GLY A 51 -19.54 4.57 12.96
C GLY A 51 -18.37 3.60 13.14
N GLY A 52 -18.64 2.35 13.49
CA GLY A 52 -17.58 1.37 13.80
C GLY A 52 -16.74 0.97 12.58
N ALA A 53 -17.36 0.69 11.43
CA ALA A 53 -16.66 0.31 10.20
C ALA A 53 -15.79 1.47 9.66
N GLY A 54 -16.30 2.71 9.74
CA GLY A 54 -15.54 3.92 9.37
C GLY A 54 -14.32 4.13 10.25
N VAL A 55 -14.46 4.02 11.59
CA VAL A 55 -13.33 4.16 12.52
C VAL A 55 -12.30 3.07 12.28
N PHE A 56 -12.71 1.81 12.14
CA PHE A 56 -11.81 0.69 11.90
C PHE A 56 -10.97 0.91 10.62
N SER A 57 -11.59 1.25 9.52
CA SER A 57 -10.92 1.45 8.23
C SER A 57 -9.92 2.60 8.28
N ILE A 58 -10.22 3.71 8.98
CA ILE A 58 -9.28 4.82 9.19
C ILE A 58 -8.08 4.38 10.01
N VAL A 59 -8.30 3.67 11.13
CA VAL A 59 -7.22 3.22 12.01
C VAL A 59 -6.29 2.26 11.26
N VAL A 60 -6.82 1.31 10.48
CA VAL A 60 -6.00 0.38 9.67
C VAL A 60 -5.19 1.13 8.60
N ASN A 61 -5.79 2.08 7.89
CA ASN A 61 -5.06 2.91 6.92
C ASN A 61 -3.97 3.75 7.58
N MET A 62 -4.21 4.26 8.81
CA MET A 62 -3.19 4.98 9.56
C MET A 62 -2.06 4.06 10.02
N VAL A 63 -2.37 2.83 10.44
CA VAL A 63 -1.35 1.81 10.75
C VAL A 63 -0.47 1.57 9.53
N LEU A 64 -1.05 1.37 8.35
CA LEU A 64 -0.29 1.21 7.10
C LEU A 64 0.59 2.43 6.82
N LEU A 65 0.03 3.64 6.91
CA LEU A 65 0.78 4.89 6.69
C LEU A 65 2.01 4.98 7.59
N LEU A 66 1.83 4.75 8.89
CA LEU A 66 2.92 4.85 9.86
C LEU A 66 3.97 3.75 9.66
N VAL A 67 3.54 2.53 9.32
CA VAL A 67 4.47 1.42 9.00
C VAL A 67 5.29 1.77 7.76
N VAL A 68 4.66 2.26 6.70
CA VAL A 68 5.30 2.65 5.45
C VAL A 68 6.30 3.81 5.67
N LEU A 69 5.99 4.75 6.56
CA LEU A 69 6.89 5.85 6.93
C LEU A 69 8.09 5.40 7.77
N VAL A 70 7.89 4.46 8.68
CA VAL A 70 8.94 4.04 9.63
C VAL A 70 9.83 2.95 9.04
N SER A 71 9.28 2.05 8.23
CA SER A 71 9.99 0.87 7.70
C SER A 71 11.28 1.20 6.94
N PRO A 72 11.38 2.28 6.12
CA PRO A 72 12.62 2.64 5.44
C PRO A 72 13.79 2.94 6.38
N THR A 73 13.56 3.59 7.51
CA THR A 73 14.62 3.85 8.50
C THR A 73 15.11 2.57 9.16
N LEU A 74 14.25 1.60 9.31
CA LEU A 74 14.53 0.34 10.01
C LEU A 74 15.14 -0.73 9.09
N SER A 75 14.80 -0.73 7.81
CA SER A 75 15.24 -1.73 6.83
C SER A 75 16.33 -1.23 5.89
N GLY A 76 16.32 0.06 5.55
CA GLY A 76 17.21 0.67 4.54
C GLY A 76 18.68 0.77 4.92
N ASN A 77 19.05 0.43 6.17
CA ASN A 77 20.43 0.47 6.66
C ASN A 77 20.92 -0.88 7.22
N THR A 78 20.21 -1.96 6.97
CA THR A 78 20.52 -3.25 7.63
C THR A 78 21.78 -3.94 7.12
N ILE A 79 22.12 -3.83 5.85
CA ILE A 79 23.30 -4.47 5.24
C ILE A 79 24.45 -3.49 5.12
N ASN A 80 24.20 -2.30 4.60
CA ASN A 80 25.25 -1.30 4.41
C ASN A 80 25.72 -0.70 5.74
N GLY A 81 24.88 -0.66 6.78
CA GLY A 81 25.29 -0.29 8.14
C GLY A 81 26.34 -1.25 8.71
N ASP A 82 26.14 -2.57 8.55
CA ASP A 82 27.14 -3.56 8.93
C ASP A 82 28.41 -3.47 8.09
N ARG A 83 28.28 -3.11 6.81
CA ARG A 83 29.43 -2.91 5.94
C ARG A 83 30.24 -1.69 6.37
N ASP A 84 29.57 -0.60 6.74
CA ASP A 84 30.19 0.63 7.22
C ASP A 84 30.86 0.45 8.59
N ALA A 85 30.23 -0.33 9.48
CA ALA A 85 30.77 -0.72 10.78
C ALA A 85 31.84 -1.82 10.71
N ALA A 86 32.19 -2.33 9.52
CA ALA A 86 33.10 -3.44 9.29
C ALA A 86 32.69 -4.77 9.99
N THR A 87 31.43 -4.91 10.39
CA THR A 87 30.90 -6.12 11.05
C THR A 87 30.42 -7.17 10.05
N LEU A 88 30.08 -6.78 8.83
CA LEU A 88 29.62 -7.70 7.79
C LEU A 88 30.67 -8.76 7.44
N ALA A 89 31.93 -8.36 7.33
CA ALA A 89 33.04 -9.30 7.05
C ALA A 89 33.20 -10.35 8.14
N ALA A 90 33.08 -9.96 9.41
CA ALA A 90 33.15 -10.88 10.55
C ALA A 90 32.01 -11.92 10.51
N ILE A 91 30.81 -11.54 10.05
CA ILE A 91 29.69 -12.46 9.88
C ILE A 91 29.92 -13.38 8.66
N GLN A 92 30.49 -12.87 7.57
CA GLN A 92 30.73 -13.63 6.34
C GLN A 92 31.85 -14.70 6.47
N VAL A 93 32.78 -14.55 7.41
CA VAL A 93 33.81 -15.60 7.70
C VAL A 93 33.29 -16.72 8.59
N THR A 94 32.06 -16.58 9.14
CA THR A 94 31.37 -17.65 9.85
C THR A 94 30.78 -18.70 8.88
N ALA A 95 30.18 -19.76 9.42
CA ALA A 95 29.48 -20.77 8.62
C ALA A 95 28.16 -20.29 8.00
N ALA A 96 27.77 -19.02 8.21
CA ALA A 96 26.55 -18.46 7.66
C ALA A 96 26.70 -18.14 6.16
N SER A 97 25.77 -18.63 5.35
CA SER A 97 25.72 -18.29 3.92
C SER A 97 25.18 -16.87 3.70
N THR A 98 25.48 -16.27 2.54
CA THR A 98 24.86 -14.97 2.14
C THR A 98 23.34 -15.00 2.24
N GLY A 99 22.74 -16.15 1.91
CA GLY A 99 21.29 -16.34 2.06
C GLY A 99 20.79 -16.30 3.48
N ASP A 100 21.55 -16.92 4.41
CA ASP A 100 21.21 -16.90 5.83
C ASP A 100 21.26 -15.47 6.39
N ILE A 101 22.25 -14.68 5.95
CA ILE A 101 22.38 -13.26 6.33
C ILE A 101 21.23 -12.45 5.79
N MET A 102 20.93 -12.52 4.49
CA MET A 102 19.89 -11.73 3.83
C MET A 102 18.50 -12.02 4.41
N ILE A 103 18.17 -13.31 4.56
CA ILE A 103 16.86 -13.72 5.10
C ILE A 103 16.76 -13.42 6.59
N GLY A 104 17.83 -13.61 7.36
CA GLY A 104 17.87 -13.27 8.78
C GLY A 104 17.59 -11.78 9.02
N LYS A 105 18.21 -10.90 8.20
CA LYS A 105 17.97 -9.46 8.25
C LYS A 105 16.56 -9.06 7.78
N LEU A 106 16.03 -9.72 6.75
CA LEU A 106 14.65 -9.52 6.33
C LEU A 106 13.67 -9.91 7.44
N LEU A 107 13.87 -11.07 8.07
CA LEU A 107 13.02 -11.49 9.19
C LEU A 107 13.10 -10.53 10.38
N ALA A 108 14.27 -9.99 10.68
CA ALA A 108 14.40 -8.96 11.71
C ALA A 108 13.64 -7.67 11.35
N ALA A 109 13.69 -7.23 10.08
CA ALA A 109 12.96 -6.07 9.62
C ALA A 109 11.45 -6.32 9.66
N VAL A 110 10.98 -7.48 9.23
CA VAL A 110 9.55 -7.87 9.29
C VAL A 110 9.08 -7.99 10.75
N ALA A 111 9.85 -8.61 11.62
CA ALA A 111 9.51 -8.70 13.05
C ALA A 111 9.45 -7.31 13.71
N THR A 112 10.30 -6.39 13.27
CA THR A 112 10.26 -4.99 13.72
C THR A 112 8.98 -4.30 13.25
N GLY A 113 8.59 -4.47 11.98
CA GLY A 113 7.29 -4.00 11.46
C GLY A 113 6.11 -4.64 12.20
N GLY A 114 6.21 -5.94 12.51
CA GLY A 114 5.23 -6.66 13.33
C GLY A 114 5.08 -6.10 14.75
N ALA A 115 6.15 -5.57 15.36
CA ALA A 115 6.05 -4.91 16.66
C ALA A 115 5.15 -3.65 16.62
N PHE A 116 5.18 -2.87 15.54
CA PHE A 116 4.23 -1.75 15.36
C PHE A 116 2.80 -2.26 15.22
N LEU A 117 2.61 -3.39 14.51
CA LEU A 117 1.30 -4.00 14.41
C LEU A 117 0.78 -4.48 15.77
N VAL A 118 1.64 -5.05 16.62
CA VAL A 118 1.29 -5.44 18.01
C VAL A 118 0.86 -4.22 18.82
N VAL A 119 1.59 -3.11 18.71
CA VAL A 119 1.19 -1.84 19.37
C VAL A 119 -0.13 -1.29 18.84
N ALA A 120 -0.48 -1.57 17.58
CA ALA A 120 -1.75 -1.17 16.98
C ALA A 120 -2.96 -1.99 17.49
N ILE A 121 -2.75 -3.23 17.99
CA ILE A 121 -3.85 -4.14 18.41
C ILE A 121 -4.88 -3.46 19.33
N PRO A 122 -4.52 -2.75 20.42
CA PRO A 122 -5.52 -2.15 21.30
C PRO A 122 -6.37 -1.09 20.59
N PHE A 123 -5.81 -0.36 19.62
CA PHE A 123 -6.54 0.65 18.84
C PHE A 123 -7.47 -0.01 17.83
N LEU A 124 -6.99 -1.08 17.16
CA LEU A 124 -7.82 -1.89 16.26
C LEU A 124 -8.95 -2.60 17.03
N ALA A 125 -8.66 -3.16 18.20
CA ALA A 125 -9.69 -3.76 19.05
C ALA A 125 -10.68 -2.71 19.57
N GLY A 126 -10.19 -1.54 19.94
CA GLY A 126 -11.02 -0.41 20.36
C GLY A 126 -11.97 0.03 19.25
N SER A 127 -11.51 0.13 18.01
CA SER A 127 -12.34 0.55 16.87
C SER A 127 -13.49 -0.41 16.53
N LEU A 128 -13.48 -1.64 17.04
CA LEU A 128 -14.57 -2.60 16.88
C LEU A 128 -15.72 -2.40 17.89
N VAL A 129 -15.50 -1.60 18.95
CA VAL A 129 -16.50 -1.43 20.04
C VAL A 129 -17.75 -0.65 19.56
N GLY A 130 -17.64 0.17 18.54
CA GLY A 130 -18.72 1.04 18.04
C GLY A 130 -19.63 0.42 16.98
N GLY A 131 -19.55 -0.89 16.71
CA GLY A 131 -20.28 -1.59 15.63
C GLY A 131 -19.29 -2.40 14.81
N ALA A 132 -19.43 -3.70 14.84
CA ALA A 132 -18.39 -4.62 14.38
C ALA A 132 -18.21 -4.53 12.85
N ALA A 133 -16.99 -4.22 12.42
CA ALA A 133 -16.56 -4.66 11.11
C ALA A 133 -16.65 -6.21 11.06
N ASP A 134 -17.09 -6.77 9.95
CA ASP A 134 -17.17 -8.22 9.79
C ASP A 134 -15.79 -8.85 10.06
N VAL A 135 -15.78 -10.06 10.62
CA VAL A 135 -14.55 -10.82 10.89
C VAL A 135 -13.71 -10.99 9.61
N SER A 136 -14.33 -11.10 8.45
CA SER A 136 -13.65 -11.16 7.15
C SER A 136 -12.85 -9.89 6.87
N VAL A 137 -13.40 -8.70 7.16
CA VAL A 137 -12.74 -7.40 7.00
C VAL A 137 -11.50 -7.32 7.90
N LEU A 138 -11.65 -7.73 9.17
CA LEU A 138 -10.55 -7.77 10.13
C LEU A 138 -9.40 -8.69 9.67
N LEU A 139 -9.73 -9.94 9.30
CA LEU A 139 -8.71 -10.92 8.93
C LEU A 139 -7.99 -10.56 7.63
N VAL A 140 -8.73 -10.11 6.61
CA VAL A 140 -8.13 -9.75 5.32
C VAL A 140 -7.29 -8.49 5.45
N SER A 141 -7.78 -7.44 6.12
CA SER A 141 -7.00 -6.21 6.31
C SER A 141 -5.70 -6.47 7.09
N LEU A 142 -5.76 -7.29 8.15
CA LEU A 142 -4.56 -7.69 8.91
C LEU A 142 -3.57 -8.50 8.05
N LEU A 143 -4.07 -9.44 7.25
CA LEU A 143 -3.23 -10.23 6.34
C LEU A 143 -2.54 -9.34 5.30
N VAL A 144 -3.26 -8.40 4.70
CA VAL A 144 -2.68 -7.45 3.74
C VAL A 144 -1.66 -6.54 4.42
N LEU A 145 -1.92 -6.03 5.63
CA LEU A 145 -0.94 -5.26 6.41
C LEU A 145 0.37 -6.04 6.61
N ILE A 146 0.28 -7.34 6.96
CA ILE A 146 1.46 -8.19 7.13
C ILE A 146 2.22 -8.34 5.80
N VAL A 147 1.51 -8.53 4.69
CA VAL A 147 2.12 -8.64 3.37
C VAL A 147 2.81 -7.33 2.98
N GLU A 148 2.18 -6.18 3.19
CA GLU A 148 2.77 -4.87 2.92
C GLU A 148 4.01 -4.60 3.79
N ILE A 149 4.01 -5.01 5.06
CA ILE A 149 5.19 -4.96 5.93
C ILE A 149 6.34 -5.76 5.32
N ILE A 150 6.07 -6.97 4.80
CA ILE A 150 7.08 -7.83 4.17
C ILE A 150 7.61 -7.18 2.90
N VAL A 151 6.75 -6.63 2.05
CA VAL A 151 7.12 -5.96 0.80
C VAL A 151 8.03 -4.76 1.07
N VAL A 152 7.61 -3.85 1.96
CA VAL A 152 8.39 -2.64 2.27
C VAL A 152 9.72 -2.99 2.96
N ALA A 153 9.72 -3.97 3.86
CA ALA A 153 10.95 -4.48 4.48
C ALA A 153 11.90 -5.09 3.43
N ALA A 154 11.38 -5.86 2.46
CA ALA A 154 12.18 -6.46 1.40
C ALA A 154 12.78 -5.41 0.44
N ILE A 155 12.02 -4.35 0.12
CA ILE A 155 12.52 -3.18 -0.63
C ILE A 155 13.69 -2.54 0.13
N GLY A 156 13.51 -2.25 1.42
CA GLY A 156 14.55 -1.60 2.23
C GLY A 156 15.80 -2.45 2.37
N VAL A 157 15.67 -3.73 2.70
CA VAL A 157 16.81 -4.67 2.80
C VAL A 157 17.50 -4.83 1.43
N GLY A 158 16.70 -4.90 0.34
CA GLY A 158 17.21 -4.98 -1.02
C GLY A 158 18.07 -3.76 -1.38
N LEU A 159 17.55 -2.56 -1.15
CA LEU A 159 18.27 -1.31 -1.41
C LEU A 159 19.49 -1.16 -0.50
N SER A 160 19.41 -1.61 0.76
CA SER A 160 20.55 -1.63 1.67
C SER A 160 21.71 -2.52 1.18
N GLY A 161 21.41 -3.62 0.49
CA GLY A 161 22.45 -4.46 -0.14
C GLY A 161 23.02 -3.87 -1.43
N LEU A 162 22.22 -3.13 -2.18
CA LEU A 162 22.59 -2.53 -3.48
C LEU A 162 23.40 -1.24 -3.32
N ILE A 163 23.03 -0.38 -2.38
CA ILE A 163 23.62 0.95 -2.18
C ILE A 163 24.66 0.87 -1.06
N ALA A 164 25.90 1.27 -1.35
CA ALA A 164 26.99 1.13 -0.40
C ALA A 164 26.93 2.13 0.77
N ARG A 165 26.35 3.32 0.57
CA ARG A 165 26.32 4.38 1.58
C ARG A 165 25.00 4.36 2.35
N PRO A 166 25.02 4.23 3.70
CA PRO A 166 23.82 4.10 4.53
C PRO A 166 22.78 5.20 4.31
N LEU A 167 23.21 6.46 4.34
CA LEU A 167 22.29 7.59 4.16
C LEU A 167 21.57 7.57 2.81
N PHE A 168 22.30 7.29 1.73
CA PHE A 168 21.71 7.21 0.39
C PHE A 168 20.76 6.01 0.24
N SER A 169 21.05 4.91 0.91
CA SER A 169 20.19 3.75 0.90
C SER A 169 18.84 4.03 1.57
N VAL A 170 18.87 4.62 2.77
CA VAL A 170 17.64 5.03 3.47
C VAL A 170 16.86 6.05 2.64
N ALA A 171 17.53 7.08 2.11
CA ALA A 171 16.89 8.10 1.28
C ALA A 171 16.25 7.49 0.01
N THR A 172 16.95 6.56 -0.67
CA THR A 172 16.41 5.88 -1.85
C THR A 172 15.24 4.98 -1.47
N THR A 173 15.27 4.33 -0.30
CA THR A 173 14.14 3.53 0.18
C THR A 173 12.91 4.40 0.38
N TYR A 174 13.07 5.59 0.99
CA TYR A 174 11.98 6.57 1.10
C TYR A 174 11.46 7.03 -0.26
N LEU A 175 12.34 7.26 -1.23
CA LEU A 175 11.95 7.67 -2.58
C LEU A 175 11.15 6.57 -3.29
N VAL A 176 11.56 5.30 -3.17
CA VAL A 176 10.81 4.17 -3.75
C VAL A 176 9.44 4.03 -3.11
N VAL A 177 9.38 4.11 -1.78
CA VAL A 177 8.12 4.04 -1.02
C VAL A 177 7.22 5.24 -1.35
N ALA A 178 7.77 6.45 -1.41
CA ALA A 178 7.04 7.65 -1.84
C ALA A 178 6.57 7.52 -3.30
N GLY A 179 7.36 6.88 -4.16
CA GLY A 179 6.97 6.55 -5.53
C GLY A 179 5.75 5.62 -5.58
N LEU A 180 5.69 4.62 -4.69
CA LEU A 180 4.52 3.73 -4.60
C LEU A 180 3.28 4.43 -4.02
N VAL A 181 3.43 5.37 -3.09
CA VAL A 181 2.30 6.04 -2.43
C VAL A 181 1.86 7.30 -3.18
N ILE A 182 2.78 8.22 -3.42
CA ILE A 182 2.48 9.52 -4.04
C ILE A 182 2.71 9.47 -5.55
N GLY A 183 3.79 8.81 -5.98
CA GLY A 183 4.16 8.71 -7.40
C GLY A 183 3.11 8.01 -8.24
N THR A 184 2.44 6.99 -7.71
CA THR A 184 1.33 6.29 -8.38
C THR A 184 0.14 7.23 -8.62
N LEU A 185 -0.21 8.06 -7.63
CA LEU A 185 -1.28 9.07 -7.76
C LEU A 185 -0.93 10.13 -8.82
N ILE A 186 0.30 10.63 -8.79
CA ILE A 186 0.78 11.62 -9.77
C ILE A 186 0.80 11.00 -11.17
N THR A 187 1.32 9.78 -11.33
CA THR A 187 1.39 9.09 -12.62
C THR A 187 -0.01 8.81 -13.17
N PHE A 188 -0.95 8.42 -12.33
CA PHE A 188 -2.34 8.24 -12.72
C PHE A 188 -2.97 9.56 -13.19
N ALA A 189 -2.86 10.62 -12.39
CA ALA A 189 -3.45 11.90 -12.71
C ALA A 189 -2.89 12.48 -14.02
N LEU A 190 -1.58 12.53 -14.15
CA LEU A 190 -0.93 13.08 -15.34
C LEU A 190 -1.11 12.15 -16.56
N GLY A 191 -1.03 10.83 -16.38
CA GLY A 191 -1.22 9.86 -17.45
C GLY A 191 -2.63 9.89 -18.03
N GLY A 192 -3.66 9.95 -17.16
CA GLY A 192 -5.04 10.06 -17.59
C GLY A 192 -5.36 11.36 -18.33
N LEU A 193 -4.77 12.49 -17.87
CA LEU A 193 -4.94 13.80 -18.52
C LEU A 193 -4.18 13.91 -19.86
N ALA A 194 -3.07 13.20 -20.00
CA ALA A 194 -2.24 13.26 -21.20
C ALA A 194 -2.85 12.50 -22.40
N VAL A 195 -3.65 11.47 -22.12
CA VAL A 195 -4.35 10.70 -23.16
C VAL A 195 -5.78 11.17 -23.25
N ARG A 196 -6.20 11.63 -24.44
CA ARG A 196 -7.55 12.08 -24.72
C ARG A 196 -8.17 11.30 -25.87
N SER A 197 -9.47 11.13 -25.84
CA SER A 197 -10.25 10.51 -26.92
C SER A 197 -11.59 11.23 -27.07
N GLU A 198 -12.17 11.15 -28.26
CA GLU A 198 -13.56 11.60 -28.45
C GLU A 198 -14.53 10.68 -27.71
N ALA A 199 -15.40 11.26 -26.94
CA ALA A 199 -16.54 10.62 -26.30
C ALA A 199 -17.83 11.17 -26.89
N THR A 200 -18.87 10.34 -26.89
CA THR A 200 -20.20 10.74 -27.37
C THR A 200 -21.17 10.72 -26.19
N SER A 201 -21.80 11.85 -25.93
CA SER A 201 -22.90 11.94 -24.99
C SER A 201 -24.23 11.92 -25.73
N TYR A 202 -25.14 11.11 -25.24
CA TYR A 202 -26.52 11.03 -25.69
C TYR A 202 -27.44 11.62 -24.62
N SER A 203 -28.29 12.54 -25.00
CA SER A 203 -29.28 13.15 -24.12
C SER A 203 -30.66 13.28 -24.83
N ARG A 204 -31.72 13.39 -24.05
CA ARG A 204 -33.03 13.66 -24.57
C ARG A 204 -33.14 15.15 -24.88
N PRO A 205 -33.57 15.57 -26.09
CA PRO A 205 -33.81 16.98 -26.40
C PRO A 205 -35.08 17.52 -25.72
N TYR A 206 -35.13 18.83 -25.59
CA TYR A 206 -36.35 19.52 -25.14
C TYR A 206 -37.12 20.03 -26.34
N ASP A 207 -38.46 19.93 -26.29
CA ASP A 207 -39.36 20.52 -27.28
C ASP A 207 -39.43 22.04 -27.09
N SER A 208 -40.15 22.73 -28.03
CA SER A 208 -40.35 24.19 -27.98
C SER A 208 -41.19 24.68 -26.80
N ALA A 209 -41.86 23.77 -26.09
CA ALA A 209 -42.64 24.03 -24.89
C ALA A 209 -41.86 23.80 -23.61
N GLY A 210 -40.61 23.30 -23.71
CA GLY A 210 -39.74 23.00 -22.58
C GLY A 210 -39.97 21.62 -21.97
N ASN A 211 -40.67 20.70 -22.65
CA ASN A 211 -40.84 19.32 -22.21
C ASN A 211 -39.75 18.43 -22.85
N VAL A 212 -39.38 17.37 -22.17
CA VAL A 212 -38.41 16.38 -22.67
C VAL A 212 -39.06 15.56 -23.79
N ASP A 213 -38.40 15.50 -24.96
CA ASP A 213 -38.83 14.66 -26.08
C ASP A 213 -38.26 13.25 -25.91
N CYS A 214 -39.09 12.33 -25.43
CA CYS A 214 -38.69 10.95 -25.14
C CYS A 214 -38.55 10.06 -26.39
N GLU A 215 -38.96 10.55 -27.56
CA GLU A 215 -38.86 9.77 -28.82
C GLU A 215 -37.53 9.99 -29.54
N ARG A 216 -36.83 11.07 -29.24
CA ARG A 216 -35.55 11.43 -29.90
C ARG A 216 -34.36 11.37 -28.98
N TRP A 217 -33.22 11.13 -29.59
CA TRP A 217 -31.91 11.26 -28.94
C TRP A 217 -31.08 12.28 -29.70
N ASP A 218 -30.52 13.23 -29.00
CA ASP A 218 -29.47 14.08 -29.51
C ASP A 218 -28.13 13.57 -29.02
N SER A 219 -27.12 13.70 -29.88
CA SER A 219 -25.74 13.31 -29.53
C SER A 219 -24.78 14.44 -29.84
N TYR A 220 -23.79 14.60 -28.98
CA TYR A 220 -22.68 15.50 -29.22
C TYR A 220 -21.37 14.82 -28.81
N SER A 221 -20.29 15.12 -29.56
CA SER A 221 -18.97 14.60 -29.29
C SER A 221 -18.10 15.65 -28.60
N TYR A 222 -17.29 15.22 -27.66
CA TYR A 222 -16.34 16.07 -26.94
C TYR A 222 -15.10 15.24 -26.51
N GLU A 223 -13.99 15.92 -26.23
CA GLU A 223 -12.79 15.24 -25.77
C GLU A 223 -12.82 14.95 -24.28
N VAL A 224 -12.51 13.72 -23.90
CA VAL A 224 -12.41 13.27 -22.50
C VAL A 224 -11.04 12.71 -22.18
N PRO A 225 -10.54 12.92 -20.95
CA PRO A 225 -9.31 12.25 -20.47
C PRO A 225 -9.56 10.74 -20.28
N ARG A 226 -8.54 9.93 -20.54
CA ARG A 226 -8.62 8.46 -20.55
C ARG A 226 -7.94 7.86 -19.32
N PHE A 227 -8.56 8.05 -18.15
CA PHE A 227 -8.11 7.44 -16.90
C PHE A 227 -8.24 5.91 -16.91
N ASP A 228 -9.20 5.39 -17.66
CA ASP A 228 -9.45 3.97 -17.86
C ASP A 228 -8.29 3.19 -18.51
N LEU A 229 -7.38 3.88 -19.19
CA LEU A 229 -6.18 3.25 -19.75
C LEU A 229 -5.00 3.17 -18.76
N VAL A 230 -5.03 3.95 -17.70
CA VAL A 230 -3.91 4.09 -16.75
C VAL A 230 -4.26 3.70 -15.31
N TRP A 231 -5.45 3.14 -15.05
CA TRP A 231 -5.91 2.73 -13.72
C TRP A 231 -4.94 1.78 -13.00
N TRP A 232 -4.25 0.93 -13.75
CA TRP A 232 -3.28 -0.03 -13.22
C TRP A 232 -2.11 0.64 -12.47
N THR A 233 -1.83 1.92 -12.73
CA THR A 233 -0.82 2.67 -11.99
C THR A 233 -1.24 2.89 -10.53
N LEU A 234 -2.54 3.13 -10.29
CA LEU A 234 -3.09 3.21 -8.93
C LEU A 234 -3.04 1.87 -8.20
N ALA A 235 -3.17 0.77 -8.92
CA ALA A 235 -3.16 -0.57 -8.34
C ALA A 235 -1.88 -0.83 -7.53
N ALA A 236 -0.72 -0.30 -7.95
CA ALA A 236 0.55 -0.48 -7.26
C ALA A 236 0.66 0.28 -5.92
N ASN A 237 -0.31 1.14 -5.59
CA ASN A 237 -0.35 1.88 -4.33
C ASN A 237 -0.70 0.95 -3.17
N PRO A 238 0.08 0.90 -2.06
CA PRO A 238 -0.20 0.05 -0.90
C PRO A 238 -1.59 0.26 -0.29
N PHE A 239 -2.08 1.49 -0.28
CA PHE A 239 -3.42 1.81 0.24
C PHE A 239 -4.52 1.27 -0.67
N VAL A 240 -4.31 1.28 -1.97
CA VAL A 240 -5.23 0.68 -2.95
C VAL A 240 -5.23 -0.84 -2.82
N VAL A 241 -4.04 -1.46 -2.68
CA VAL A 241 -3.94 -2.92 -2.42
C VAL A 241 -4.73 -3.29 -1.17
N LEU A 242 -4.52 -2.57 -0.07
CA LEU A 242 -5.24 -2.81 1.19
C LEU A 242 -6.75 -2.65 1.02
N ALA A 243 -7.18 -1.53 0.47
CA ALA A 243 -8.60 -1.19 0.35
C ALA A 243 -9.33 -2.14 -0.62
N ASP A 244 -8.73 -2.44 -1.77
CA ASP A 244 -9.37 -3.26 -2.79
C ASP A 244 -9.38 -4.76 -2.46
N ALA A 245 -8.41 -5.25 -1.68
CA ALA A 245 -8.41 -6.62 -1.18
C ALA A 245 -9.41 -6.85 -0.04
N THR A 246 -9.65 -5.83 0.80
CA THR A 246 -10.54 -5.93 1.97
C THR A 246 -12.01 -6.01 1.52
N PRO A 247 -12.84 -6.93 2.06
CA PRO A 247 -14.27 -6.97 1.77
C PRO A 247 -14.95 -5.62 2.04
N THR A 248 -15.95 -5.28 1.26
CA THR A 248 -16.67 -4.00 1.35
C THR A 248 -18.04 -4.20 1.95
N GLU A 249 -18.38 -3.39 2.94
CA GLU A 249 -19.72 -3.28 3.48
C GLU A 249 -20.48 -2.16 2.76
N PHE A 250 -21.76 -2.39 2.45
CA PHE A 250 -22.58 -1.48 1.68
C PHE A 250 -23.80 -1.02 2.47
N SER A 251 -24.17 0.24 2.28
CA SER A 251 -25.45 0.79 2.71
C SER A 251 -26.63 0.16 1.95
N LYS A 252 -27.85 0.42 2.40
CA LYS A 252 -29.07 -0.02 1.71
C LYS A 252 -29.15 0.51 0.27
N GLY A 253 -28.54 1.63 -0.04
CA GLY A 253 -28.44 2.21 -1.38
C GLY A 253 -27.29 1.67 -2.24
N GLY A 254 -26.58 0.61 -1.78
CA GLY A 254 -25.50 0.00 -2.55
C GLY A 254 -24.17 0.77 -2.54
N ASN A 255 -24.04 1.81 -1.71
CA ASN A 255 -22.81 2.60 -1.59
C ASN A 255 -21.94 2.07 -0.43
N PRO A 256 -20.59 2.05 -0.59
CA PRO A 256 -19.67 1.69 0.48
C PRO A 256 -19.80 2.61 1.71
N ILE A 257 -19.71 2.01 2.91
CA ILE A 257 -19.90 2.74 4.17
C ILE A 257 -18.59 3.07 4.89
N ASP A 258 -17.46 2.51 4.46
CA ASP A 258 -16.16 2.66 5.09
C ASP A 258 -15.10 3.20 4.12
N LEU A 259 -13.93 3.59 4.66
CA LEU A 259 -12.85 4.16 3.85
C LEU A 259 -12.26 3.15 2.85
N PHE A 260 -12.22 1.85 3.20
CA PHE A 260 -11.75 0.82 2.26
C PHE A 260 -12.64 0.77 1.02
N GLY A 261 -13.95 0.68 1.25
CA GLY A 261 -14.93 0.65 0.17
C GLY A 261 -14.94 1.92 -0.67
N GLN A 262 -14.73 3.10 -0.05
CA GLN A 262 -14.62 4.38 -0.78
C GLN A 262 -13.38 4.41 -1.71
N ILE A 263 -12.20 4.00 -1.20
CA ILE A 263 -10.99 3.90 -2.02
C ILE A 263 -11.18 2.86 -3.14
N LYS A 264 -11.71 1.68 -2.80
CA LYS A 264 -12.03 0.63 -3.77
C LYS A 264 -12.94 1.14 -4.87
N LEU A 265 -14.08 1.75 -4.50
CA LEU A 265 -15.04 2.29 -5.47
C LEU A 265 -14.36 3.32 -6.39
N GLY A 266 -13.57 4.24 -5.84
CA GLY A 266 -12.83 5.23 -6.64
C GLY A 266 -11.93 4.59 -7.70
N VAL A 267 -11.15 3.56 -7.31
CA VAL A 267 -10.25 2.84 -8.24
C VAL A 267 -11.01 1.97 -9.24
N ARG A 268 -12.20 1.47 -8.87
CA ARG A 268 -13.04 0.68 -9.77
C ARG A 268 -13.80 1.55 -10.75
N MET A 269 -14.30 2.71 -10.33
CA MET A 269 -14.97 3.67 -11.21
C MET A 269 -14.07 4.14 -12.36
N VAL A 270 -12.79 4.36 -12.12
CA VAL A 270 -11.86 4.80 -13.17
C VAL A 270 -11.51 3.72 -14.18
N GLN A 271 -11.94 2.47 -13.99
CA GLN A 271 -11.84 1.41 -14.99
C GLN A 271 -12.96 1.49 -16.04
N LEU A 272 -14.05 2.18 -15.74
CA LEU A 272 -15.16 2.32 -16.65
C LEU A 272 -14.77 3.22 -17.81
N SER A 273 -15.15 2.81 -19.03
CA SER A 273 -14.86 3.60 -20.22
C SER A 273 -15.70 4.88 -20.26
N PRO A 274 -15.11 6.07 -20.43
CA PRO A 274 -15.83 7.31 -20.53
C PRO A 274 -16.34 7.62 -21.95
N LEU A 275 -16.19 6.70 -22.90
CA LEU A 275 -16.41 6.99 -24.33
C LEU A 275 -17.88 7.15 -24.72
N GLU A 276 -18.79 6.57 -23.96
CA GLU A 276 -20.22 6.66 -24.22
C GLU A 276 -20.95 6.98 -22.90
N GLN A 277 -21.71 8.04 -22.91
CA GLN A 277 -22.55 8.46 -21.78
C GLN A 277 -23.97 8.65 -22.26
N ARG A 278 -24.94 8.12 -21.52
CA ARG A 278 -26.37 8.25 -21.82
C ARG A 278 -27.09 8.85 -20.63
N TRP A 279 -27.78 9.98 -20.90
CA TRP A 279 -28.64 10.67 -19.96
C TRP A 279 -30.08 10.55 -20.44
N ASP A 280 -30.85 9.69 -19.78
CA ASP A 280 -32.25 9.47 -20.13
C ASP A 280 -33.20 10.06 -19.07
N GLU A 281 -33.60 11.29 -19.27
CA GLU A 281 -34.56 11.98 -18.38
C GLU A 281 -35.99 11.39 -18.45
N CYS A 282 -36.25 10.52 -19.43
CA CYS A 282 -37.53 9.82 -19.57
C CYS A 282 -37.52 8.44 -18.88
N ALA A 283 -36.41 7.98 -18.42
CA ALA A 283 -36.33 6.73 -17.63
C ALA A 283 -37.07 6.94 -16.31
N GLN A 284 -37.97 6.01 -15.97
CA GLN A 284 -38.70 6.05 -14.71
C GLN A 284 -37.86 5.68 -13.49
N GLU A 285 -36.72 5.05 -13.71
CA GLU A 285 -35.76 4.65 -12.67
C GLU A 285 -34.39 5.24 -13.00
N ASP A 286 -33.64 5.61 -11.96
CA ASP A 286 -32.25 6.00 -12.10
C ASP A 286 -31.44 4.79 -12.58
N THR A 287 -30.97 4.87 -13.82
CA THR A 287 -30.15 3.81 -14.46
C THR A 287 -28.68 3.93 -14.10
N SER A 288 -28.31 4.82 -13.19
CA SER A 288 -26.93 4.94 -12.72
C SER A 288 -26.52 3.68 -11.93
N LEU A 289 -25.33 3.17 -12.22
CA LEU A 289 -24.78 2.01 -11.51
C LEU A 289 -24.55 2.36 -10.03
N THR A 290 -25.01 1.49 -9.15
CA THR A 290 -24.69 1.59 -7.72
C THR A 290 -23.21 1.29 -7.46
N GLY A 291 -22.66 1.74 -6.34
CA GLY A 291 -21.28 1.45 -5.99
C GLY A 291 -20.98 -0.06 -5.95
N ARG A 292 -21.97 -0.88 -5.54
CA ARG A 292 -21.86 -2.35 -5.54
C ARG A 292 -21.74 -2.88 -6.98
N GLU A 293 -22.60 -2.46 -7.88
CA GLU A 293 -22.59 -2.91 -9.27
C GLU A 293 -21.30 -2.53 -9.98
N ILE A 294 -20.74 -1.33 -9.70
CA ILE A 294 -19.45 -0.90 -10.23
C ILE A 294 -18.32 -1.83 -9.73
N ILE A 295 -18.30 -2.13 -8.42
CA ILE A 295 -17.29 -3.01 -7.84
C ILE A 295 -17.42 -4.44 -8.41
N ASP A 296 -18.63 -4.95 -8.58
CA ASP A 296 -18.87 -6.31 -9.05
C ASP A 296 -18.60 -6.46 -10.57
N SER A 297 -18.77 -5.40 -11.36
CA SER A 297 -18.56 -5.40 -12.81
C SER A 297 -17.12 -5.11 -13.25
N THR A 298 -16.26 -4.65 -12.34
CA THR A 298 -14.88 -4.23 -12.65
C THR A 298 -13.83 -5.22 -12.13
N VAL A 299 -12.60 -5.12 -12.66
CA VAL A 299 -11.51 -6.06 -12.33
C VAL A 299 -10.90 -5.71 -10.97
N PRO A 300 -10.74 -6.69 -10.03
CA PRO A 300 -10.00 -6.48 -8.80
C PRO A 300 -8.58 -5.97 -9.07
N SER A 301 -8.22 -4.83 -8.50
CA SER A 301 -6.92 -4.18 -8.76
C SER A 301 -5.81 -4.65 -7.81
N TRP A 302 -6.17 -5.17 -6.62
CA TRP A 302 -5.22 -5.50 -5.56
C TRP A 302 -4.17 -6.53 -5.98
N PHE A 303 -4.54 -7.56 -6.78
CA PHE A 303 -3.58 -8.58 -7.20
C PHE A 303 -2.60 -8.06 -8.26
N VAL A 304 -3.01 -7.11 -9.11
CA VAL A 304 -2.12 -6.43 -10.05
C VAL A 304 -1.11 -5.60 -9.26
N GLY A 305 -1.58 -4.82 -8.29
CA GLY A 305 -0.75 -3.98 -7.45
C GLY A 305 0.25 -4.78 -6.63
N LEU A 306 -0.23 -5.80 -5.93
CA LEU A 306 0.62 -6.68 -5.15
C LEU A 306 1.64 -7.40 -6.04
N GLY A 307 1.25 -7.82 -7.25
CA GLY A 307 2.17 -8.40 -8.24
C GLY A 307 3.31 -7.44 -8.60
N VAL A 308 3.01 -6.16 -8.89
CA VAL A 308 4.02 -5.13 -9.18
C VAL A 308 4.94 -4.92 -7.98
N GLN A 309 4.40 -4.81 -6.78
CA GLN A 309 5.17 -4.61 -5.55
C GLN A 309 6.10 -5.81 -5.25
N VAL A 310 5.61 -7.05 -5.39
CA VAL A 310 6.39 -8.27 -5.17
C VAL A 310 7.50 -8.39 -6.21
N VAL A 311 7.24 -8.08 -7.48
CA VAL A 311 8.28 -8.06 -8.53
C VAL A 311 9.35 -7.01 -8.22
N LEU A 312 8.96 -5.81 -7.79
CA LEU A 312 9.88 -4.75 -7.39
C LEU A 312 10.74 -5.19 -6.19
N ALA A 313 10.10 -5.62 -5.11
CA ALA A 313 10.78 -6.06 -3.90
C ALA A 313 11.71 -7.26 -4.17
N GLY A 314 11.21 -8.25 -4.92
CA GLY A 314 11.98 -9.46 -5.29
C GLY A 314 13.17 -9.15 -6.17
N SER A 315 13.06 -8.25 -7.14
CA SER A 315 14.17 -7.84 -8.01
C SER A 315 15.25 -7.08 -7.25
N LEU A 316 14.86 -6.15 -6.36
CA LEU A 316 15.80 -5.44 -5.49
C LEU A 316 16.51 -6.38 -4.52
N PHE A 317 15.78 -7.31 -3.92
CA PHE A 317 16.32 -8.31 -3.01
C PHE A 317 17.27 -9.28 -3.72
N ALA A 318 16.92 -9.76 -4.92
CA ALA A 318 17.78 -10.62 -5.75
C ALA A 318 19.05 -9.88 -6.19
N GLY A 319 18.93 -8.61 -6.60
CA GLY A 319 20.08 -7.77 -6.91
C GLY A 319 21.01 -7.57 -5.72
N ALA A 320 20.45 -7.34 -4.52
CA ALA A 320 21.23 -7.25 -3.28
C ALA A 320 21.95 -8.56 -2.96
N TRP A 321 21.28 -9.70 -3.15
CA TRP A 321 21.87 -11.01 -2.95
C TRP A 321 23.12 -11.20 -3.82
N THR A 322 23.03 -10.93 -5.11
CA THR A 322 24.18 -11.06 -6.03
C THR A 322 25.33 -10.13 -5.65
N ARG A 323 25.03 -8.91 -5.17
CA ARG A 323 26.03 -7.91 -4.80
C ARG A 323 26.65 -8.14 -3.42
N THR A 324 25.94 -8.76 -2.50
CA THR A 324 26.43 -9.11 -1.16
C THR A 324 27.25 -10.42 -1.19
N ARG A 325 27.08 -11.23 -2.22
CA ARG A 325 27.83 -12.47 -2.40
C ARG A 325 29.29 -12.15 -2.67
N THR A 326 30.19 -12.53 -1.76
CA THR A 326 31.63 -12.32 -1.94
C THR A 326 32.16 -13.24 -3.04
N PRO A 327 32.68 -12.73 -4.17
CA PRO A 327 33.31 -13.58 -5.15
C PRO A 327 34.64 -14.02 -4.61
N ALA A 328 34.82 -15.32 -4.30
CA ALA A 328 36.05 -15.89 -3.81
C ALA A 328 37.25 -15.72 -4.78
N ARG A 329 37.07 -15.17 -5.97
CA ARG A 329 38.10 -15.15 -7.02
C ARG A 329 38.37 -13.80 -7.70
N ARG A 330 37.59 -12.72 -7.47
CA ARG A 330 37.83 -11.38 -8.05
C ARG A 330 37.26 -10.29 -7.18
N LEU A 331 38.11 -9.60 -6.47
CA LEU A 331 37.73 -8.31 -5.86
C LEU A 331 37.99 -7.22 -6.90
N PRO A 332 37.02 -6.34 -7.23
CA PRO A 332 37.31 -5.18 -8.05
C PRO A 332 38.37 -4.30 -7.39
N PRO A 333 39.28 -3.68 -8.17
CA PRO A 333 40.27 -2.76 -7.62
C PRO A 333 39.60 -1.64 -6.84
N GLY A 334 40.03 -1.40 -5.61
CA GLY A 334 39.50 -0.35 -4.73
C GLY A 334 38.33 -0.76 -3.81
N THR A 335 37.87 -2.01 -3.85
CA THR A 335 36.92 -2.51 -2.85
C THR A 335 37.64 -2.93 -1.60
N ARG A 336 37.37 -2.26 -0.48
CA ARG A 336 37.80 -2.77 0.85
C ARG A 336 36.96 -4.01 1.17
N ILE A 337 37.61 -5.09 1.55
CA ILE A 337 37.01 -6.19 2.31
C ILE A 337 36.79 -5.61 3.71
N ALA A 338 35.62 -5.08 3.96
CA ALA A 338 35.21 -4.67 5.29
C ALA A 338 33.98 -5.44 5.68
#